data_5f4d812c96a631141fb68a47a65fe59c
#
_entry.id   5f4d812c96a631141fb68a47a65fe59c
#
_cell.length_a   1.000
_cell.length_b   1.000
_cell.length_c   1.000
_cell.angle_alpha   90.00
_cell.angle_beta   90.00
_cell.angle_gamma   90.00
#
_symmetry.space_group_name_H-M   'P 1'
#
loop_
_entity.id
_entity.type
_entity.pdbx_description
1 polymer ?
#
loop_
_entity_poly.entity_id
_entity_poly.type
_entity_poly.pdbx_seq_one_letter_code
_entity_poly.pdbx_strand_id
1 'polypeptide(L)'
;LHNIQLAYNPIEKSGKQAWKRFQLIEGFKELHRKNQLNQVGEGLIGDFGVLVLLDFAFVSELETLDLRNNDLTDEAIIALSKSKKLERLVSLNLSKNNITDAGAQALARSKNLKRLKKLNLNFNRIGDEGAKAIARSPRLANLESLKLGQNKIGTEGARALNESENLKNLVHPIFGFY
;
A
#
# COMPACT_ATOMS: atom_id res chain seq x y z
N LEU A 1 21.81 2.22 -28.42
CA LEU A 1 20.56 1.62 -27.99
C LEU A 1 19.44 2.12 -28.89
N HIS A 2 18.96 1.26 -29.78
CA HIS A 2 17.97 1.59 -30.81
C HIS A 2 16.58 1.70 -30.17
N ASN A 3 15.91 2.83 -30.42
CA ASN A 3 14.49 3.01 -30.14
C ASN A 3 13.68 2.01 -30.99
N ILE A 4 13.14 0.97 -30.37
CA ILE A 4 12.15 0.12 -31.00
C ILE A 4 10.81 0.82 -30.84
N GLN A 5 10.34 1.46 -31.91
CA GLN A 5 9.02 2.09 -31.97
C GLN A 5 8.03 1.01 -32.39
N LEU A 6 7.19 0.55 -31.46
CA LEU A 6 6.17 -0.47 -31.70
C LEU A 6 4.84 0.21 -32.04
N ALA A 7 4.39 0.13 -33.30
CA ALA A 7 3.12 0.66 -33.77
C ALA A 7 1.93 -0.32 -33.55
N TYR A 8 0.74 0.16 -33.53
CA TYR A 8 -0.54 -0.37 -33.01
C TYR A 8 -0.96 -1.78 -33.53
N ASN A 9 -0.79 -2.87 -32.70
CA ASN A 9 -1.20 -4.24 -32.98
C ASN A 9 -1.51 -4.99 -31.65
N PRO A 10 -2.47 -5.92 -31.55
CA PRO A 10 -2.76 -6.69 -30.30
C PRO A 10 -1.55 -7.43 -29.72
N ILE A 11 -0.64 -7.89 -30.56
CA ILE A 11 0.67 -8.45 -30.16
C ILE A 11 1.51 -7.41 -29.42
N GLU A 12 1.36 -6.12 -29.74
CA GLU A 12 2.06 -5.01 -29.11
C GLU A 12 1.61 -4.75 -27.68
N LYS A 13 0.32 -4.94 -27.37
CA LYS A 13 -0.19 -4.75 -26.01
C LYS A 13 0.43 -5.77 -25.07
N SER A 14 0.55 -7.03 -25.50
CA SER A 14 1.22 -8.10 -24.75
C SER A 14 2.74 -7.87 -24.66
N GLY A 15 3.37 -7.41 -25.74
CA GLY A 15 4.80 -7.08 -25.76
C GLY A 15 5.16 -5.91 -24.88
N LYS A 16 4.35 -4.83 -24.86
CA LYS A 16 4.53 -3.69 -23.96
C LYS A 16 4.37 -4.08 -22.49
N GLN A 17 3.40 -4.94 -22.17
CA GLN A 17 3.23 -5.48 -20.83
C GLN A 17 4.40 -6.37 -20.41
N ALA A 18 4.87 -7.24 -21.31
CA ALA A 18 6.02 -8.10 -21.05
C ALA A 18 7.29 -7.28 -20.82
N TRP A 19 7.52 -6.22 -21.62
CA TRP A 19 8.64 -5.29 -21.43
C TRP A 19 8.54 -4.52 -20.11
N LYS A 20 7.36 -3.98 -19.78
CA LYS A 20 7.13 -3.31 -18.50
C LYS A 20 7.38 -4.25 -17.32
N ARG A 21 6.90 -5.51 -17.42
CA ARG A 21 7.17 -6.54 -16.40
C ARG A 21 8.66 -6.82 -16.24
N PHE A 22 9.39 -6.95 -17.34
CA PHE A 22 10.84 -7.16 -17.33
C PHE A 22 11.57 -6.02 -16.66
N GLN A 23 11.25 -4.76 -17.01
CA GLN A 23 11.86 -3.58 -16.36
C GLN A 23 11.58 -3.53 -14.85
N LEU A 24 10.36 -3.85 -14.42
CA LEU A 24 10.00 -3.92 -12.99
C LEU A 24 10.78 -5.02 -12.28
N ILE A 25 10.92 -6.20 -12.89
CA ILE A 25 11.68 -7.31 -12.33
C ILE A 25 13.14 -6.91 -12.11
N GLU A 26 13.80 -6.33 -13.11
CA GLU A 26 15.19 -5.91 -12.99
C GLU A 26 15.34 -4.76 -11.98
N GLY A 27 14.39 -3.81 -11.97
CA GLY A 27 14.36 -2.73 -10.98
C GLY A 27 14.24 -3.26 -9.54
N PHE A 28 13.34 -4.18 -9.29
CA PHE A 28 13.16 -4.77 -7.95
C PHE A 28 14.37 -5.63 -7.53
N LYS A 29 14.98 -6.38 -8.43
CA LYS A 29 16.23 -7.10 -8.16
C LYS A 29 17.36 -6.15 -7.77
N GLU A 30 17.47 -5.02 -8.46
CA GLU A 30 18.48 -4.01 -8.18
C GLU A 30 18.25 -3.35 -6.82
N LEU A 31 17.01 -2.98 -6.49
CA LEU A 31 16.65 -2.43 -5.18
C LEU A 31 16.94 -3.43 -4.06
N HIS A 32 16.65 -4.71 -4.29
CA HIS A 32 16.96 -5.77 -3.33
C HIS A 32 18.47 -5.90 -3.11
N ARG A 33 19.27 -5.94 -4.19
CA ARG A 33 20.73 -6.01 -4.12
C ARG A 33 21.33 -4.84 -3.36
N LYS A 34 20.76 -3.63 -3.49
CA LYS A 34 21.19 -2.43 -2.77
C LYS A 34 20.63 -2.30 -1.36
N ASN A 35 19.84 -3.27 -0.90
CA ASN A 35 19.10 -3.20 0.37
C ASN A 35 18.19 -1.94 0.48
N GLN A 36 17.63 -1.49 -0.62
CA GLN A 36 16.80 -0.27 -0.75
C GLN A 36 15.32 -0.57 -1.02
N LEU A 37 14.84 -1.78 -0.78
CA LEU A 37 13.44 -2.17 -1.00
C LEU A 37 12.42 -1.43 -0.11
N ASN A 38 12.91 -0.82 0.96
CA ASN A 38 12.12 0.13 1.75
C ASN A 38 11.79 1.42 0.99
N GLN A 39 12.42 1.65 -0.16
CA GLN A 39 12.21 2.75 -1.06
C GLN A 39 11.95 2.20 -2.46
N VAL A 40 10.78 1.58 -2.66
CA VAL A 40 10.24 1.39 -4.02
C VAL A 40 9.88 2.79 -4.50
N GLY A 41 10.87 3.43 -5.13
CA GLY A 41 10.94 4.87 -5.34
C GLY A 41 9.70 5.49 -5.94
N GLU A 42 9.64 6.80 -5.90
CA GLU A 42 8.64 7.64 -6.56
C GLU A 42 8.64 7.41 -8.07
N GLY A 43 8.09 6.30 -8.51
CA GLY A 43 8.05 5.93 -9.93
C GLY A 43 6.85 5.07 -10.19
N LEU A 44 5.69 5.65 -10.30
CA LEU A 44 4.40 5.16 -10.81
C LEU A 44 4.42 3.66 -11.19
N ILE A 45 4.73 2.76 -10.23
CA ILE A 45 4.71 1.31 -10.50
C ILE A 45 3.29 0.84 -10.79
N GLY A 46 2.28 1.56 -10.26
CA GLY A 46 0.87 1.23 -10.37
C GLY A 46 0.52 -0.11 -9.73
N ASP A 47 -0.73 -0.49 -9.84
CA ASP A 47 -1.22 -1.75 -9.29
C ASP A 47 -0.47 -2.96 -9.88
N PHE A 48 -0.18 -2.92 -11.18
CA PHE A 48 0.59 -3.97 -11.84
C PHE A 48 1.99 -4.16 -11.23
N GLY A 49 2.68 -3.06 -10.86
CA GLY A 49 3.99 -3.16 -10.22
C GLY A 49 3.93 -3.82 -8.85
N VAL A 50 2.86 -3.57 -8.08
CA VAL A 50 2.63 -4.25 -6.81
C VAL A 50 2.42 -5.76 -7.02
N LEU A 51 1.65 -6.17 -8.03
CA LEU A 51 1.46 -7.59 -8.34
C LEU A 51 2.79 -8.27 -8.69
N VAL A 52 3.63 -7.61 -9.52
CA VAL A 52 4.97 -8.12 -9.85
C VAL A 52 5.86 -8.19 -8.61
N LEU A 53 5.82 -7.17 -7.73
CA LEU A 53 6.59 -7.17 -6.47
C LEU A 53 6.23 -8.37 -5.60
N LEU A 54 4.95 -8.67 -5.47
CA LEU A 54 4.45 -9.78 -4.65
C LEU A 54 4.86 -11.16 -5.17
N ASP A 55 5.31 -11.31 -6.41
CA ASP A 55 5.85 -12.57 -6.93
C ASP A 55 7.21 -12.94 -6.31
N PHE A 56 8.00 -11.96 -5.85
CA PHE A 56 9.34 -12.22 -5.32
C PHE A 56 9.33 -12.87 -3.94
N ALA A 57 10.28 -13.80 -3.73
CA ALA A 57 10.44 -14.51 -2.44
C ALA A 57 10.87 -13.56 -1.31
N PHE A 58 11.78 -12.60 -1.59
CA PHE A 58 12.31 -11.67 -0.59
C PHE A 58 11.23 -10.80 0.08
N VAL A 59 10.05 -10.64 -0.54
CA VAL A 59 8.93 -9.91 0.07
C VAL A 59 8.51 -10.50 1.41
N SER A 60 8.73 -11.80 1.63
CA SER A 60 8.43 -12.47 2.89
C SER A 60 9.38 -12.08 4.04
N GLU A 61 10.47 -11.43 3.74
CA GLU A 61 11.47 -10.98 4.70
C GLU A 61 11.29 -9.51 5.10
N LEU A 62 10.44 -8.77 4.38
CA LEU A 62 10.26 -7.34 4.59
C LEU A 62 9.55 -7.05 5.92
N GLU A 63 10.15 -6.16 6.71
CA GLU A 63 9.54 -5.55 7.88
C GLU A 63 9.03 -4.14 7.58
N THR A 64 9.57 -3.49 6.55
CA THR A 64 9.17 -2.16 6.09
C THR A 64 8.94 -2.17 4.60
N LEU A 65 7.82 -1.57 4.17
CA LEU A 65 7.50 -1.40 2.75
C LEU A 65 6.99 0.03 2.52
N ASP A 66 7.72 0.77 1.69
CA ASP A 66 7.33 2.12 1.28
C ASP A 66 6.87 2.12 -0.19
N LEU A 67 5.58 2.34 -0.38
CA LEU A 67 4.90 2.40 -1.67
C LEU A 67 4.24 3.77 -1.89
N ARG A 68 4.76 4.83 -1.27
CA ARG A 68 4.23 6.19 -1.44
C ARG A 68 4.36 6.65 -2.89
N ASN A 69 3.36 7.46 -3.32
CA ASN A 69 3.39 8.15 -4.62
C ASN A 69 3.61 7.21 -5.82
N ASN A 70 2.82 6.14 -5.90
CA ASN A 70 2.95 5.11 -6.93
C ASN A 70 1.68 4.90 -7.75
N ASP A 71 0.72 5.82 -7.69
CA ASP A 71 -0.57 5.76 -8.42
C ASP A 71 -1.35 4.47 -8.13
N LEU A 72 -1.26 3.98 -6.89
CA LEU A 72 -1.94 2.76 -6.47
C LEU A 72 -3.42 3.01 -6.23
N THR A 73 -4.23 2.06 -6.68
CA THR A 73 -5.67 2.01 -6.41
C THR A 73 -6.00 0.91 -5.39
N ASP A 74 -7.28 0.72 -5.12
CA ASP A 74 -7.77 -0.34 -4.24
C ASP A 74 -7.37 -1.74 -4.72
N GLU A 75 -7.11 -1.94 -6.01
CA GLU A 75 -6.69 -3.23 -6.57
C GLU A 75 -5.35 -3.69 -5.98
N ALA A 76 -4.34 -2.82 -5.98
CA ALA A 76 -3.05 -3.10 -5.33
C ALA A 76 -3.22 -3.40 -3.84
N ILE A 77 -4.06 -2.62 -3.15
CA ILE A 77 -4.27 -2.76 -1.70
C ILE A 77 -4.96 -4.07 -1.35
N ILE A 78 -5.93 -4.49 -2.17
CA ILE A 78 -6.57 -5.80 -2.03
C ILE A 78 -5.55 -6.93 -2.21
N ALA A 79 -4.65 -6.82 -3.20
CA ALA A 79 -3.58 -7.80 -3.40
C ALA A 79 -2.61 -7.86 -2.21
N LEU A 80 -2.14 -6.70 -1.72
CA LEU A 80 -1.30 -6.60 -0.52
C LEU A 80 -1.99 -7.23 0.69
N SER A 81 -3.27 -6.92 0.94
CA SER A 81 -4.02 -7.41 2.09
C SER A 81 -4.18 -8.94 2.11
N LYS A 82 -4.21 -9.57 0.94
CA LYS A 82 -4.33 -11.03 0.76
C LYS A 82 -3.00 -11.76 0.77
N SER A 83 -1.87 -11.08 0.59
CA SER A 83 -0.56 -11.70 0.46
C SER A 83 -0.05 -12.24 1.79
N LYS A 84 0.16 -13.55 1.86
CA LYS A 84 0.79 -14.19 3.02
C LYS A 84 2.26 -13.79 3.21
N LYS A 85 2.91 -13.30 2.15
CA LYS A 85 4.31 -12.84 2.23
C LYS A 85 4.49 -11.60 3.11
N LEU A 86 3.43 -10.88 3.48
CA LEU A 86 3.51 -9.67 4.30
C LEU A 86 3.26 -9.91 5.81
N GLU A 87 3.30 -11.16 6.26
CA GLU A 87 3.06 -11.50 7.68
C GLU A 87 4.12 -10.94 8.65
N ARG A 88 5.32 -10.61 8.16
CA ARG A 88 6.40 -10.00 8.93
C ARG A 88 6.37 -8.46 8.93
N LEU A 89 5.49 -7.84 8.10
CA LEU A 89 5.49 -6.41 7.90
C LEU A 89 5.10 -5.66 9.18
N VAL A 90 5.94 -4.70 9.56
CA VAL A 90 5.78 -3.84 10.73
C VAL A 90 5.39 -2.41 10.32
N SER A 91 5.91 -1.92 9.20
CA SER A 91 5.66 -0.56 8.70
C SER A 91 5.25 -0.58 7.24
N LEU A 92 4.11 0.05 6.93
CA LEU A 92 3.59 0.19 5.58
C LEU A 92 3.27 1.66 5.28
N ASN A 93 3.93 2.21 4.25
CA ASN A 93 3.64 3.56 3.77
C ASN A 93 2.95 3.50 2.41
N LEU A 94 1.71 3.95 2.38
CA LEU A 94 0.82 4.01 1.21
C LEU A 94 0.37 5.46 0.93
N SER A 95 1.08 6.45 1.46
CA SER A 95 0.70 7.85 1.29
C SER A 95 0.80 8.31 -0.17
N LYS A 96 0.03 9.33 -0.54
CA LYS A 96 -0.01 9.92 -1.89
C LYS A 96 -0.34 8.89 -2.98
N ASN A 97 -1.46 8.18 -2.79
CA ASN A 97 -2.01 7.22 -3.74
C ASN A 97 -3.50 7.50 -4.00
N ASN A 98 -4.21 6.61 -4.68
CA ASN A 98 -5.62 6.76 -5.04
C ASN A 98 -6.53 5.80 -4.25
N ILE A 99 -6.16 5.46 -3.03
CA ILE A 99 -6.87 4.49 -2.18
C ILE A 99 -8.18 5.09 -1.69
N THR A 100 -9.26 4.32 -1.84
CA THR A 100 -10.61 4.68 -1.35
C THR A 100 -11.01 3.84 -0.14
N ASP A 101 -12.29 3.91 0.22
CA ASP A 101 -12.87 3.10 1.29
C ASP A 101 -12.71 1.60 1.06
N ALA A 102 -12.73 1.14 -0.19
CA ALA A 102 -12.58 -0.28 -0.52
C ALA A 102 -11.18 -0.80 -0.16
N GLY A 103 -10.12 -0.04 -0.46
CA GLY A 103 -8.77 -0.36 -0.05
C GLY A 103 -8.58 -0.32 1.47
N ALA A 104 -9.13 0.70 2.14
CA ALA A 104 -9.11 0.80 3.59
C ALA A 104 -9.81 -0.39 4.26
N GLN A 105 -10.96 -0.83 3.74
CA GLN A 105 -11.68 -2.02 4.19
C GLN A 105 -10.87 -3.30 3.98
N ALA A 106 -10.16 -3.42 2.86
CA ALA A 106 -9.30 -4.57 2.58
C ALA A 106 -8.15 -4.69 3.60
N LEU A 107 -7.49 -3.56 3.93
CA LEU A 107 -6.48 -3.51 4.99
C LEU A 107 -7.08 -3.90 6.35
N ALA A 108 -8.22 -3.32 6.70
CA ALA A 108 -8.92 -3.57 7.96
C ALA A 108 -9.30 -5.05 8.18
N ARG A 109 -9.55 -5.79 7.09
CA ARG A 109 -9.91 -7.22 7.12
C ARG A 109 -8.71 -8.16 6.94
N SER A 110 -7.52 -7.65 6.68
CA SER A 110 -6.34 -8.46 6.39
C SER A 110 -5.98 -9.37 7.56
N LYS A 111 -5.81 -10.65 7.26
CA LYS A 111 -5.33 -11.65 8.22
C LYS A 111 -3.80 -11.73 8.25
N ASN A 112 -3.13 -11.09 7.28
CA ASN A 112 -1.71 -11.22 7.05
C ASN A 112 -0.88 -10.05 7.60
N LEU A 113 -1.52 -8.90 7.94
CA LEU A 113 -0.87 -7.72 8.48
C LEU A 113 -0.88 -7.68 10.03
N LYS A 114 -0.76 -8.83 10.68
CA LYS A 114 -0.89 -8.99 12.14
C LYS A 114 0.18 -8.24 12.94
N ARG A 115 1.37 -8.04 12.36
CA ARG A 115 2.51 -7.39 13.01
C ARG A 115 2.60 -5.90 12.70
N LEU A 116 1.63 -5.37 11.92
CA LEU A 116 1.68 -3.98 11.49
C LEU A 116 1.52 -3.03 12.68
N LYS A 117 2.51 -2.15 12.87
CA LYS A 117 2.58 -1.13 13.91
C LYS A 117 2.46 0.27 13.34
N LYS A 118 2.90 0.49 12.09
CA LYS A 118 2.88 1.81 11.45
C LYS A 118 2.19 1.72 10.10
N LEU A 119 1.13 2.50 9.93
CA LEU A 119 0.37 2.59 8.69
C LEU A 119 0.20 4.07 8.30
N ASN A 120 0.75 4.45 7.16
CA ASN A 120 0.60 5.79 6.60
C ASN A 120 -0.29 5.74 5.36
N LEU A 121 -1.46 6.36 5.46
CA LEU A 121 -2.46 6.50 4.40
C LEU A 121 -2.75 7.98 4.08
N ASN A 122 -1.87 8.92 4.47
CA ASN A 122 -2.03 10.34 4.16
C ASN A 122 -2.17 10.56 2.66
N PHE A 123 -2.90 11.60 2.26
CA PHE A 123 -3.08 11.99 0.85
C PHE A 123 -3.63 10.85 -0.01
N ASN A 124 -4.77 10.30 0.40
CA ASN A 124 -5.56 9.33 -0.34
C ASN A 124 -7.01 9.84 -0.53
N ARG A 125 -7.94 8.96 -0.85
CA ARG A 125 -9.35 9.28 -1.10
C ARG A 125 -10.30 8.54 -0.16
N ILE A 126 -9.82 8.18 1.04
CA ILE A 126 -10.57 7.44 2.05
C ILE A 126 -11.63 8.35 2.66
N GLY A 127 -12.87 7.87 2.70
CA GLY A 127 -14.01 8.54 3.32
C GLY A 127 -14.37 7.95 4.69
N ASP A 128 -15.59 8.25 5.13
CA ASP A 128 -16.08 7.82 6.43
C ASP A 128 -16.20 6.30 6.56
N GLU A 129 -16.61 5.61 5.50
CA GLU A 129 -16.79 4.15 5.55
C GLU A 129 -15.45 3.40 5.67
N GLY A 130 -14.41 3.89 5.01
CA GLY A 130 -13.05 3.38 5.18
C GLY A 130 -12.49 3.64 6.57
N ALA A 131 -12.70 4.84 7.10
CA ALA A 131 -12.32 5.22 8.46
C ALA A 131 -13.03 4.37 9.52
N LYS A 132 -14.34 4.17 9.39
CA LYS A 132 -15.12 3.27 10.26
C LYS A 132 -14.63 1.83 10.19
N ALA A 133 -14.26 1.34 9.01
CA ALA A 133 -13.72 0.00 8.85
C ALA A 133 -12.39 -0.18 9.59
N ILE A 134 -11.47 0.80 9.48
CA ILE A 134 -10.21 0.82 10.20
C ILE A 134 -10.46 0.86 11.72
N ALA A 135 -11.32 1.76 12.18
CA ALA A 135 -11.66 1.93 13.60
C ALA A 135 -12.20 0.66 14.25
N ARG A 136 -13.01 -0.10 13.50
CA ARG A 136 -13.64 -1.34 13.98
C ARG A 136 -12.78 -2.59 13.80
N SER A 137 -11.58 -2.46 13.28
CA SER A 137 -10.73 -3.61 12.94
C SER A 137 -9.96 -4.17 14.13
N PRO A 138 -10.26 -5.38 14.60
CA PRO A 138 -9.42 -6.05 15.59
C PRO A 138 -8.07 -6.52 14.99
N ARG A 139 -7.95 -6.51 13.66
CA ARG A 139 -6.71 -6.89 12.95
C ARG A 139 -5.65 -5.81 13.00
N LEU A 140 -6.07 -4.56 13.19
CA LEU A 140 -5.20 -3.38 13.27
C LEU A 140 -4.96 -2.92 14.72
N ALA A 141 -5.33 -3.72 15.72
CA ALA A 141 -5.18 -3.39 17.13
C ALA A 141 -3.72 -3.18 17.58
N ASN A 142 -2.75 -3.68 16.84
CA ASN A 142 -1.33 -3.50 17.13
C ASN A 142 -0.75 -2.18 16.58
N LEU A 143 -1.57 -1.34 15.91
CA LEU A 143 -1.08 -0.07 15.39
C LEU A 143 -0.68 0.89 16.51
N GLU A 144 0.56 1.34 16.46
CA GLU A 144 1.15 2.38 17.28
C GLU A 144 1.12 3.75 16.56
N SER A 145 1.07 3.74 15.23
CA SER A 145 0.99 4.94 14.40
C SER A 145 0.07 4.70 13.21
N LEU A 146 -0.97 5.53 13.11
CA LEU A 146 -1.89 5.58 11.98
C LEU A 146 -1.96 7.02 11.48
N LYS A 147 -1.72 7.25 10.18
CA LYS A 147 -1.82 8.57 9.56
C LYS A 147 -2.89 8.55 8.47
N LEU A 148 -3.89 9.42 8.58
CA LEU A 148 -5.04 9.54 7.66
C LEU A 148 -5.29 10.99 7.20
N GLY A 149 -4.35 11.90 7.42
CA GLY A 149 -4.45 13.29 6.99
C GLY A 149 -4.62 13.42 5.47
N GLN A 150 -5.28 14.49 5.03
CA GLN A 150 -5.55 14.76 3.61
C GLN A 150 -6.27 13.60 2.89
N ASN A 151 -7.33 13.12 3.51
CA ASN A 151 -8.32 12.19 2.98
C ASN A 151 -9.71 12.88 2.90
N LYS A 152 -10.76 12.13 2.59
CA LYS A 152 -12.15 12.60 2.51
C LYS A 152 -12.97 12.23 3.76
N ILE A 153 -12.29 12.08 4.91
CA ILE A 153 -12.92 11.67 6.16
C ILE A 153 -13.68 12.86 6.75
N GLY A 154 -14.96 12.68 6.95
CA GLY A 154 -15.86 13.64 7.59
C GLY A 154 -16.00 13.40 9.10
N THR A 155 -17.03 14.02 9.68
CA THR A 155 -17.29 13.95 11.13
C THR A 155 -17.55 12.53 11.62
N GLU A 156 -18.29 11.72 10.85
CA GLU A 156 -18.64 10.36 11.24
C GLU A 156 -17.43 9.42 11.29
N GLY A 157 -16.57 9.52 10.28
CA GLY A 157 -15.32 8.74 10.24
C GLY A 157 -14.35 9.15 11.32
N ALA A 158 -14.18 10.47 11.53
CA ALA A 158 -13.32 11.01 12.58
C ALA A 158 -13.79 10.58 13.97
N ARG A 159 -15.11 10.64 14.23
CA ARG A 159 -15.69 10.16 15.48
C ARG A 159 -15.41 8.68 15.71
N ALA A 160 -15.66 7.84 14.70
CA ALA A 160 -15.41 6.40 14.78
C ALA A 160 -13.94 6.06 15.11
N LEU A 161 -12.98 6.82 14.55
CA LEU A 161 -11.55 6.63 14.85
C LEU A 161 -11.21 7.05 16.28
N ASN A 162 -11.74 8.18 16.75
CA ASN A 162 -11.48 8.69 18.10
C ASN A 162 -12.10 7.81 19.19
N GLU A 163 -13.25 7.21 18.94
CA GLU A 163 -13.97 6.34 19.87
C GLU A 163 -13.59 4.86 19.72
N SER A 164 -12.56 4.56 18.94
CA SER A 164 -12.20 3.18 18.61
C SER A 164 -11.63 2.42 19.80
N GLU A 165 -12.31 1.36 20.20
CA GLU A 165 -11.85 0.40 21.20
C GLU A 165 -10.68 -0.48 20.70
N ASN A 166 -10.47 -0.56 19.38
CA ASN A 166 -9.42 -1.38 18.79
C ASN A 166 -8.09 -0.63 18.58
N LEU A 167 -8.10 0.70 18.56
CA LEU A 167 -6.92 1.52 18.25
C LEU A 167 -6.28 2.14 19.51
N LYS A 168 -6.35 1.46 20.64
CA LYS A 168 -5.87 1.98 21.96
C LYS A 168 -4.36 2.14 22.05
N ASN A 169 -3.59 1.50 21.18
CA ASN A 169 -2.13 1.56 21.18
C ASN A 169 -1.54 2.74 20.38
N LEU A 170 -2.39 3.59 19.80
CA LEU A 170 -1.91 4.74 19.04
C LEU A 170 -1.24 5.76 19.95
N VAL A 171 0.02 6.09 19.62
CA VAL A 171 0.85 7.03 20.38
C VAL A 171 0.72 8.47 19.87
N HIS A 172 0.27 8.65 18.61
CA HIS A 172 0.21 9.94 17.94
C HIS A 172 -1.18 10.22 17.38
N PRO A 173 -1.57 11.51 17.25
CA PRO A 173 -2.84 11.88 16.62
C PRO A 173 -2.95 11.35 15.18
N ILE A 174 -4.11 10.80 14.83
CA ILE A 174 -4.38 10.20 13.52
C ILE A 174 -4.31 11.25 12.40
N PHE A 175 -4.72 12.47 12.69
CA PHE A 175 -4.81 13.59 11.75
C PHE A 175 -3.68 14.63 11.90
N GLY A 176 -2.54 14.25 12.46
CA GLY A 176 -1.39 15.14 12.61
C GLY A 176 -0.81 15.57 11.26
N PHE A 177 -0.55 16.88 11.12
CA PHE A 177 0.06 17.52 9.94
C PHE A 177 1.60 17.52 10.01
N TYR A 178 2.22 16.46 10.49
CA TYR A 178 3.69 16.43 10.64
C TYR A 178 4.30 15.26 9.89
#